data_302681e7b29b4612bea1cb1571617b1e
#
_entry.id   302681e7b29b4612bea1cb1571617b1e
#
_cell.length_a   1.000
_cell.length_b   1.000
_cell.length_c   1.000
_cell.angle_alpha   90.00
_cell.angle_beta   90.00
_cell.angle_gamma   90.00
#
_symmetry.space_group_name_H-M   'P 1'
#
loop_
_entity.id
_entity.type
_entity.pdbx_description
1 polymer ?
#
loop_
_entity_poly.entity_id
_entity_poly.type
_entity_poly.pdbx_seq_one_letter_code
_entity_poly.pdbx_strand_id
1 'polypeptide(L)'
;MLSLNLNKKKFCCHKEIAVNPTWISLGVLAALAPSLHRRIQLSRAKHRSLAGHSRMAKRLARWLPGYSFDEAEFFGCDGAPSDIQAQRRAAFFTLANTLQTRHRLSIEASTAARENISDMQFVSAYRVPFQFSPVVREHLKVGSFWQSAQGVHVTDLDGQKFYDLTGSYGVNVFGADFYKRTMAEGMARTQALGPVLGSYHPVVADNANRLKAISGLDEVSFHMSGTEAVMQAVRLARYHTRRKNIVRFCGAYHGWWEDVQPGPGNPMPPRETYTLSDMSERSLQVLRSRKDIACVLINPLQALHTNANAPGDSTLVDSSRRAAYDRAAYTAWLQALRQVCTERGIALIFDEVFLGFRLAAGGAQAYFGVQADLVTYGKTLGGGFPVGVVCGKREWMRRFDEKRPADICFARGTFNAHPAVMGAMSAFLEQLETPEVQAIYQGLDERWNARAALFNSTMQAHELPLQAANMSSVWTLFYTQPSRYNWMLQYYLRLHGLALSWVGTGRLIFSLNYSDADFEAVLQKFVLAAQQMRQDGWWWHAPEITNKSIRRRILKETLFR
;
A
#
# COMPACT_ATOMS: atom_id res chain seq x y z
N MET A 1 -44.28 -34.80 74.09
CA MET A 1 -43.48 -35.97 74.51
C MET A 1 -42.28 -36.04 73.68
N LEU A 2 -41.15 -36.32 74.34
CA LEU A 2 -39.79 -36.51 73.84
C LEU A 2 -38.99 -35.23 73.55
N SER A 3 -38.30 -34.82 74.57
CA SER A 3 -37.16 -33.96 74.61
C SER A 3 -35.91 -34.68 74.03
N LEU A 4 -35.17 -34.00 73.25
CA LEU A 4 -33.82 -34.41 72.91
C LEU A 4 -32.85 -33.25 73.15
N ASN A 5 -32.04 -33.44 74.19
CA ASN A 5 -30.89 -32.65 74.55
C ASN A 5 -29.82 -32.71 73.43
N LEU A 6 -29.36 -31.58 72.96
CA LEU A 6 -28.17 -31.48 72.12
C LEU A 6 -27.04 -30.72 72.82
N ASN A 7 -26.06 -31.49 73.21
CA ASN A 7 -24.80 -31.09 73.78
C ASN A 7 -24.06 -30.02 72.96
N LYS A 8 -23.70 -28.90 73.57
CA LYS A 8 -22.74 -27.92 73.10
C LYS A 8 -21.34 -28.50 73.12
N LYS A 9 -20.82 -28.84 71.97
CA LYS A 9 -19.37 -28.98 71.77
C LYS A 9 -18.79 -27.67 71.29
N LYS A 10 -17.97 -27.03 72.10
CA LYS A 10 -17.09 -25.91 71.75
C LYS A 10 -16.11 -26.39 70.67
N PHE A 11 -16.10 -25.74 69.50
CA PHE A 11 -15.02 -25.84 68.54
C PHE A 11 -14.10 -24.63 68.71
N CYS A 12 -12.83 -24.98 68.90
CA CYS A 12 -11.70 -24.10 69.07
C CYS A 12 -11.28 -23.40 67.79
N CYS A 13 -10.84 -22.19 67.98
CA CYS A 13 -9.80 -21.45 67.23
C CYS A 13 -9.74 -21.64 65.70
N HIS A 14 -10.37 -20.72 65.01
CA HIS A 14 -9.84 -20.26 63.73
C HIS A 14 -8.67 -19.28 64.02
N LYS A 15 -7.44 -19.70 63.78
CA LYS A 15 -6.34 -18.76 63.55
C LYS A 15 -6.64 -18.02 62.27
N GLU A 16 -7.12 -16.79 62.38
CA GLU A 16 -7.06 -15.84 61.26
C GLU A 16 -5.62 -15.66 60.87
N ILE A 17 -5.25 -16.22 59.74
CA ILE A 17 -3.99 -15.88 59.07
C ILE A 17 -4.15 -14.45 58.56
N ALA A 18 -3.72 -13.50 59.36
CA ALA A 18 -3.65 -12.08 58.93
C ALA A 18 -2.61 -12.01 57.83
N VAL A 19 -3.09 -12.13 56.58
CA VAL A 19 -2.25 -11.92 55.38
C VAL A 19 -1.91 -10.44 55.33
N ASN A 20 -0.62 -10.14 55.51
CA ASN A 20 -0.13 -8.76 55.50
C ASN A 20 -0.51 -8.10 54.14
N PRO A 21 -1.24 -6.95 54.12
CA PRO A 21 -1.67 -6.28 52.90
C PRO A 21 -0.53 -5.98 51.91
N THR A 22 0.68 -5.82 52.42
CA THR A 22 1.88 -5.63 51.56
C THR A 22 2.22 -6.87 50.73
N TRP A 23 2.03 -8.10 51.29
CA TRP A 23 2.26 -9.34 50.52
C TRP A 23 1.20 -9.56 49.43
N ILE A 24 -0.06 -9.18 49.70
CA ILE A 24 -1.15 -9.21 48.70
C ILE A 24 -0.83 -8.23 47.59
N SER A 25 -0.39 -7.02 47.91
CA SER A 25 -0.04 -6.00 46.93
C SER A 25 1.17 -6.40 46.07
N LEU A 26 2.21 -7.00 46.67
CA LEU A 26 3.36 -7.53 45.95
C LEU A 26 2.99 -8.71 45.04
N GLY A 27 2.13 -9.63 45.52
CA GLY A 27 1.62 -10.74 44.71
C GLY A 27 0.80 -10.26 43.49
N VAL A 28 -0.06 -9.28 43.67
CA VAL A 28 -0.84 -8.66 42.59
C VAL A 28 0.09 -7.94 41.60
N LEU A 29 1.07 -7.18 42.07
CA LEU A 29 2.07 -6.52 41.20
C LEU A 29 2.89 -7.54 40.43
N ALA A 30 3.34 -8.62 41.06
CA ALA A 30 4.08 -9.71 40.39
C ALA A 30 3.21 -10.44 39.36
N ALA A 31 1.94 -10.66 39.61
CA ALA A 31 1.00 -11.27 38.67
C ALA A 31 0.68 -10.33 37.47
N LEU A 32 0.65 -9.02 37.69
CA LEU A 32 0.40 -8.02 36.65
C LEU A 32 1.64 -7.66 35.84
N ALA A 33 2.84 -7.82 36.40
CA ALA A 33 4.11 -7.43 35.76
C ALA A 33 4.31 -8.04 34.36
N PRO A 34 4.04 -9.33 34.08
CA PRO A 34 4.17 -9.89 32.75
C PRO A 34 3.17 -9.26 31.75
N SER A 35 1.95 -8.95 32.21
CA SER A 35 0.95 -8.31 31.37
C SER A 35 1.34 -6.89 31.02
N LEU A 36 1.82 -6.12 32.00
CA LEU A 36 2.32 -4.76 31.81
C LEU A 36 3.54 -4.74 30.90
N HIS A 37 4.50 -5.63 31.11
CA HIS A 37 5.67 -5.77 30.27
C HIS A 37 5.30 -6.02 28.79
N ARG A 38 4.37 -6.95 28.51
CA ARG A 38 3.87 -7.20 27.14
C ARG A 38 3.17 -5.99 26.54
N ARG A 39 2.42 -5.22 27.33
CA ARG A 39 1.79 -3.97 26.86
C ARG A 39 2.83 -2.92 26.49
N ILE A 40 3.87 -2.78 27.30
CA ILE A 40 4.99 -1.85 27.03
C ILE A 40 5.74 -2.28 25.77
N GLN A 41 6.06 -3.55 25.61
CA GLN A 41 6.71 -4.09 24.41
C GLN A 41 5.87 -3.78 23.15
N LEU A 42 4.58 -4.09 23.17
CA LEU A 42 3.68 -3.80 22.07
C LEU A 42 3.62 -2.28 21.75
N SER A 43 3.55 -1.44 22.78
CA SER A 43 3.53 0.02 22.60
C SER A 43 4.81 0.54 21.96
N ARG A 44 5.96 -0.02 22.33
CA ARG A 44 7.27 0.37 21.79
C ARG A 44 7.51 -0.14 20.36
N ALA A 45 6.87 -1.26 19.99
CA ALA A 45 6.97 -1.84 18.65
C ALA A 45 6.04 -1.16 17.63
N LYS A 46 5.03 -0.41 18.07
CA LYS A 46 4.14 0.34 17.19
C LYS A 46 4.88 1.52 16.54
N HIS A 47 4.50 1.82 15.31
CA HIS A 47 4.98 3.01 14.66
C HIS A 47 4.51 4.27 15.41
N ARG A 48 5.39 5.27 15.55
CA ARG A 48 5.14 6.50 16.30
C ARG A 48 4.25 7.52 15.56
N SER A 49 3.91 7.26 14.31
CA SER A 49 3.09 8.18 13.53
C SER A 49 1.67 8.27 14.10
N LEU A 50 1.22 9.48 14.36
CA LEU A 50 -0.17 9.79 14.70
C LEU A 50 -1.09 9.77 13.47
N ALA A 51 -0.55 9.64 12.26
CA ALA A 51 -1.30 9.67 11.01
C ALA A 51 -2.26 8.48 10.86
N GLY A 52 -3.40 8.56 11.54
CA GLY A 52 -4.54 7.67 11.35
C GLY A 52 -4.44 6.27 11.96
N HIS A 53 -3.29 5.86 12.50
CA HIS A 53 -3.12 4.50 13.07
C HIS A 53 -3.65 4.36 14.50
N SER A 54 -3.82 5.45 15.22
CA SER A 54 -4.35 5.41 16.59
C SER A 54 -5.83 5.74 16.64
N ARG A 55 -6.55 5.13 17.58
CA ARG A 55 -7.95 5.47 17.85
C ARG A 55 -8.11 6.95 18.21
N MET A 56 -7.10 7.53 18.86
CA MET A 56 -7.09 8.93 19.24
C MET A 56 -6.98 9.85 18.03
N ALA A 57 -6.11 9.56 17.08
CA ALA A 57 -5.99 10.33 15.85
C ALA A 57 -7.30 10.37 15.05
N LYS A 58 -8.01 9.24 14.96
CA LYS A 58 -9.33 9.18 14.31
C LYS A 58 -10.40 9.99 15.04
N ARG A 59 -10.38 10.00 16.38
CA ARG A 59 -11.28 10.84 17.16
C ARG A 59 -10.99 12.32 16.94
N LEU A 60 -9.74 12.72 17.05
CA LEU A 60 -9.33 14.12 16.83
C LEU A 60 -9.65 14.59 15.41
N ALA A 61 -9.40 13.77 14.37
CA ALA A 61 -9.73 14.12 13.00
C ALA A 61 -11.21 14.46 12.77
N ARG A 62 -12.14 13.89 13.56
CA ARG A 62 -13.57 14.20 13.47
C ARG A 62 -13.94 15.55 14.11
N TRP A 63 -13.09 16.09 14.95
CA TRP A 63 -13.34 17.33 15.71
C TRP A 63 -12.60 18.53 15.11
N LEU A 64 -11.58 18.26 14.28
CA LEU A 64 -10.80 19.32 13.65
C LEU A 64 -11.61 19.91 12.48
N PRO A 65 -11.95 21.21 12.52
CA PRO A 65 -12.60 21.86 11.40
C PRO A 65 -11.65 21.90 10.19
N GLY A 66 -12.21 21.81 9.01
CA GLY A 66 -11.47 22.11 7.79
C GLY A 66 -11.26 23.62 7.66
N TYR A 67 -10.17 24.01 7.03
CA TYR A 67 -9.94 25.39 6.58
C TYR A 67 -9.47 25.39 5.12
N SER A 68 -9.68 26.48 4.44
CA SER A 68 -9.21 26.69 3.07
C SER A 68 -8.44 27.99 2.98
N PHE A 69 -7.50 28.04 2.06
CA PHE A 69 -6.80 29.26 1.71
C PHE A 69 -7.65 30.07 0.73
N ASP A 70 -7.68 31.37 0.91
CA ASP A 70 -8.01 32.31 -0.13
C ASP A 70 -6.88 32.40 -1.17
N GLU A 71 -7.05 33.20 -2.20
CA GLU A 71 -6.05 33.30 -3.27
C GLU A 71 -4.73 33.89 -2.78
N ALA A 72 -4.76 34.88 -1.89
CA ALA A 72 -3.56 35.50 -1.35
C ALA A 72 -2.76 34.52 -0.47
N GLU A 73 -3.45 33.79 0.38
CA GLU A 73 -2.84 32.75 1.22
C GLU A 73 -2.33 31.57 0.38
N PHE A 74 -3.04 31.22 -0.70
CA PHE A 74 -2.64 30.15 -1.62
C PHE A 74 -1.25 30.38 -2.18
N PHE A 75 -0.90 31.60 -2.61
CA PHE A 75 0.41 31.92 -3.17
C PHE A 75 1.48 32.30 -2.13
N GLY A 76 1.09 32.71 -0.92
CA GLY A 76 1.97 33.25 0.11
C GLY A 76 2.06 32.44 1.40
N CYS A 77 1.52 31.21 1.48
CA CYS A 77 1.42 30.44 2.74
C CYS A 77 2.77 30.06 3.36
N ASP A 78 3.88 30.11 2.62
CA ASP A 78 5.24 29.90 3.11
C ASP A 78 5.96 31.16 3.56
N GLY A 79 5.36 32.35 3.33
CA GLY A 79 5.96 33.64 3.67
C GLY A 79 6.84 34.21 2.56
N ALA A 80 6.68 33.73 1.33
CA ALA A 80 7.40 34.28 0.18
C ALA A 80 7.10 35.77 -0.01
N PRO A 81 8.07 36.59 -0.49
CA PRO A 81 7.87 37.99 -0.77
C PRO A 81 6.89 38.22 -1.94
N SER A 82 6.36 39.43 -2.05
CA SER A 82 5.26 39.77 -2.96
C SER A 82 5.59 39.54 -4.43
N ASP A 83 6.81 39.75 -4.86
CA ASP A 83 7.29 39.48 -6.22
C ASP A 83 7.21 37.97 -6.56
N ILE A 84 7.66 37.11 -5.65
CA ILE A 84 7.53 35.65 -5.79
C ILE A 84 6.06 35.22 -5.78
N GLN A 85 5.22 35.81 -4.94
CA GLN A 85 3.79 35.53 -4.94
C GLN A 85 3.12 35.92 -6.29
N ALA A 86 3.48 37.08 -6.84
CA ALA A 86 2.99 37.52 -8.15
C ALA A 86 3.48 36.60 -9.28
N GLN A 87 4.74 36.17 -9.24
CA GLN A 87 5.31 35.20 -10.17
C GLN A 87 4.55 33.86 -10.13
N ARG A 88 4.33 33.29 -8.94
CA ARG A 88 3.53 32.07 -8.75
C ARG A 88 2.12 32.22 -9.29
N ARG A 89 1.49 33.36 -9.03
CA ARG A 89 0.14 33.64 -9.51
C ARG A 89 0.07 33.62 -11.03
N ALA A 90 0.94 34.35 -11.70
CA ALA A 90 1.00 34.40 -13.15
C ALA A 90 1.26 33.01 -13.75
N ALA A 91 2.22 32.28 -13.21
CA ALA A 91 2.56 30.92 -13.62
C ALA A 91 1.39 29.94 -13.41
N PHE A 92 0.67 30.02 -12.29
CA PHE A 92 -0.49 29.17 -11.98
C PHE A 92 -1.60 29.31 -13.02
N PHE A 93 -1.99 30.52 -13.36
CA PHE A 93 -3.05 30.75 -14.34
C PHE A 93 -2.60 30.41 -15.77
N THR A 94 -1.32 30.62 -16.09
CA THR A 94 -0.72 30.16 -17.35
C THR A 94 -0.76 28.64 -17.47
N LEU A 95 -0.35 27.94 -16.41
CA LEU A 95 -0.39 26.47 -16.33
C LEU A 95 -1.83 25.95 -16.44
N ALA A 96 -2.78 26.57 -15.70
CA ALA A 96 -4.19 26.18 -15.71
C ALA A 96 -4.80 26.34 -17.11
N ASN A 97 -4.59 27.49 -17.76
CA ASN A 97 -5.08 27.73 -19.12
C ASN A 97 -4.46 26.76 -20.13
N THR A 98 -3.15 26.50 -20.03
CA THR A 98 -2.46 25.56 -20.92
C THR A 98 -3.01 24.14 -20.78
N LEU A 99 -3.20 23.64 -19.55
CA LEU A 99 -3.78 22.32 -19.32
C LEU A 99 -5.24 22.25 -19.81
N GLN A 100 -6.03 23.28 -19.54
CA GLN A 100 -7.44 23.35 -19.98
C GLN A 100 -7.56 23.35 -21.50
N THR A 101 -6.68 24.06 -22.19
CA THR A 101 -6.69 24.13 -23.67
C THR A 101 -6.24 22.80 -24.28
N ARG A 102 -5.14 22.23 -23.77
CA ARG A 102 -4.57 20.98 -24.32
C ARG A 102 -5.41 19.72 -24.03
N HIS A 103 -6.16 19.71 -22.92
CA HIS A 103 -6.89 18.54 -22.43
C HIS A 103 -8.39 18.84 -22.26
N ARG A 104 -8.94 19.64 -23.15
CA ARG A 104 -10.31 20.17 -23.05
C ARG A 104 -11.35 19.06 -22.97
N LEU A 105 -11.34 18.11 -23.90
CA LEU A 105 -12.32 17.01 -23.94
C LEU A 105 -12.20 16.11 -22.70
N SER A 106 -10.98 15.79 -22.31
CA SER A 106 -10.70 14.97 -21.12
C SER A 106 -11.17 15.65 -19.82
N ILE A 107 -11.03 16.98 -19.72
CA ILE A 107 -11.48 17.77 -18.57
C ILE A 107 -12.99 17.89 -18.54
N GLU A 108 -13.64 18.17 -19.67
CA GLU A 108 -15.10 18.24 -19.79
C GLU A 108 -15.76 16.91 -19.42
N ALA A 109 -15.29 15.81 -20.00
CA ALA A 109 -15.77 14.46 -19.66
C ALA A 109 -15.59 14.13 -18.19
N SER A 110 -14.42 14.46 -17.61
CA SER A 110 -14.15 14.22 -16.18
C SER A 110 -15.01 15.09 -15.28
N THR A 111 -15.35 16.29 -15.69
CA THR A 111 -16.21 17.20 -14.93
C THR A 111 -17.65 16.68 -14.90
N ALA A 112 -18.19 16.29 -16.05
CA ALA A 112 -19.52 15.70 -16.16
C ALA A 112 -19.65 14.38 -15.37
N ALA A 113 -18.66 13.47 -15.50
CA ALA A 113 -18.69 12.20 -14.81
C ALA A 113 -18.57 12.34 -13.28
N ARG A 114 -17.88 13.37 -12.80
CA ARG A 114 -17.69 13.63 -11.37
C ARG A 114 -19.01 13.86 -10.64
N GLU A 115 -20.02 14.41 -11.29
CA GLU A 115 -21.35 14.63 -10.69
C GLU A 115 -21.99 13.30 -10.28
N ASN A 116 -21.68 12.21 -10.99
CA ASN A 116 -22.30 10.90 -10.81
C ASN A 116 -21.39 9.85 -10.18
N ILE A 117 -20.08 10.09 -10.03
CA ILE A 117 -19.10 9.12 -9.56
C ILE A 117 -18.44 9.64 -8.28
N SER A 118 -18.85 9.08 -7.12
CA SER A 118 -18.35 9.47 -5.79
C SER A 118 -16.84 9.32 -5.65
N ASP A 119 -16.23 8.29 -6.26
CA ASP A 119 -14.79 8.09 -6.25
C ASP A 119 -14.05 9.22 -6.95
N MET A 120 -14.57 9.76 -8.05
CA MET A 120 -13.99 10.91 -8.74
C MET A 120 -14.13 12.19 -7.91
N GLN A 121 -15.22 12.34 -7.15
CA GLN A 121 -15.40 13.47 -6.22
C GLN A 121 -14.33 13.41 -5.12
N PHE A 122 -14.15 12.24 -4.50
CA PHE A 122 -13.14 12.01 -3.48
C PHE A 122 -11.72 12.30 -4.01
N VAL A 123 -11.36 11.68 -5.14
CA VAL A 123 -10.05 11.88 -5.78
C VAL A 123 -9.77 13.35 -6.06
N SER A 124 -10.76 14.09 -6.58
CA SER A 124 -10.63 15.51 -6.86
C SER A 124 -10.41 16.34 -5.60
N ALA A 125 -11.07 16.00 -4.50
CA ALA A 125 -10.98 16.72 -3.23
C ALA A 125 -9.62 16.50 -2.53
N TYR A 126 -9.04 15.30 -2.66
CA TYR A 126 -7.84 14.88 -1.92
C TYR A 126 -6.59 14.75 -2.79
N ARG A 127 -6.61 15.23 -4.03
CA ARG A 127 -5.44 15.24 -4.93
C ARG A 127 -4.28 16.08 -4.38
N VAL A 128 -4.59 17.12 -3.64
CA VAL A 128 -3.65 18.06 -3.01
C VAL A 128 -4.00 18.23 -1.54
N PRO A 129 -3.12 18.82 -0.72
CA PRO A 129 -3.46 19.09 0.68
C PRO A 129 -4.73 19.92 0.78
N PHE A 130 -5.61 19.55 1.74
CA PHE A 130 -7.00 20.00 1.79
C PHE A 130 -7.19 21.51 1.77
N GLN A 131 -6.29 22.29 2.37
CA GLN A 131 -6.36 23.74 2.41
C GLN A 131 -6.17 24.42 1.03
N PHE A 132 -5.45 23.75 0.12
CA PHE A 132 -5.24 24.22 -1.26
C PHE A 132 -6.33 23.73 -2.22
N SER A 133 -7.09 22.71 -1.82
CA SER A 133 -7.99 21.98 -2.70
C SER A 133 -9.08 22.84 -3.35
N PRO A 134 -9.71 23.84 -2.70
CA PRO A 134 -10.73 24.68 -3.34
C PRO A 134 -10.20 25.41 -4.58
N VAL A 135 -9.09 26.14 -4.45
CA VAL A 135 -8.47 26.89 -5.55
C VAL A 135 -8.02 25.96 -6.69
N VAL A 136 -7.43 24.82 -6.32
CA VAL A 136 -6.99 23.83 -7.32
C VAL A 136 -8.18 23.23 -8.08
N ARG A 137 -9.28 22.90 -7.41
CA ARG A 137 -10.46 22.35 -8.08
C ARG A 137 -11.15 23.35 -9.00
N GLU A 138 -11.08 24.62 -8.67
CA GLU A 138 -11.65 25.69 -9.48
C GLU A 138 -10.84 25.93 -10.76
N HIS A 139 -9.54 26.07 -10.66
CA HIS A 139 -8.68 26.54 -11.74
C HIS A 139 -7.81 25.48 -12.38
N LEU A 140 -7.18 24.58 -11.59
CA LEU A 140 -6.17 23.62 -12.07
C LEU A 140 -6.79 22.23 -12.30
N LYS A 141 -7.71 22.17 -13.27
CA LYS A 141 -8.43 20.94 -13.62
C LYS A 141 -7.55 19.99 -14.42
N VAL A 142 -7.70 18.69 -14.17
CA VAL A 142 -7.05 17.62 -14.94
C VAL A 142 -8.05 16.54 -15.30
N GLY A 143 -7.93 16.00 -16.52
CA GLY A 143 -8.76 14.90 -16.99
C GLY A 143 -8.33 13.57 -16.38
N SER A 144 -9.28 12.64 -16.25
CA SER A 144 -9.08 11.29 -15.71
C SER A 144 -9.45 10.19 -16.71
N PHE A 145 -9.69 10.55 -17.98
CA PHE A 145 -10.05 9.59 -19.04
C PHE A 145 -8.90 9.32 -19.99
N TRP A 146 -8.73 8.04 -20.31
CA TRP A 146 -7.80 7.56 -21.32
C TRP A 146 -8.57 6.90 -22.46
N GLN A 147 -8.21 7.22 -23.70
CA GLN A 147 -8.81 6.62 -24.89
C GLN A 147 -8.10 5.34 -25.30
N SER A 148 -6.78 5.32 -25.19
CA SER A 148 -5.97 4.17 -25.61
C SER A 148 -4.69 4.04 -24.81
N ALA A 149 -4.07 2.86 -24.90
CA ALA A 149 -2.74 2.60 -24.38
C ALA A 149 -1.96 1.78 -25.42
N GLN A 150 -0.66 2.04 -25.56
CA GLN A 150 0.24 1.30 -26.44
C GLN A 150 1.67 1.33 -25.90
N GLY A 151 2.34 0.18 -25.82
CA GLY A 151 3.68 0.10 -25.26
C GLY A 151 3.72 0.62 -23.83
N VAL A 152 4.48 1.69 -23.61
CA VAL A 152 4.62 2.40 -22.34
C VAL A 152 3.80 3.71 -22.28
N HIS A 153 2.93 3.94 -23.25
CA HIS A 153 2.17 5.18 -23.38
C HIS A 153 0.68 4.99 -23.16
N VAL A 154 0.05 6.03 -22.65
CA VAL A 154 -1.41 6.21 -22.63
C VAL A 154 -1.77 7.48 -23.38
N THR A 155 -2.93 7.50 -24.02
CA THR A 155 -3.44 8.65 -24.79
C THR A 155 -4.78 9.09 -24.23
N ASP A 156 -4.95 10.38 -23.99
CA ASP A 156 -6.20 10.92 -23.50
C ASP A 156 -7.23 11.20 -24.63
N LEU A 157 -8.40 11.76 -24.30
CA LEU A 157 -9.46 12.04 -25.26
C LEU A 157 -9.11 13.18 -26.25
N ASP A 158 -8.09 13.97 -25.92
CA ASP A 158 -7.58 15.05 -26.76
C ASP A 158 -6.41 14.61 -27.65
N GLY A 159 -6.10 13.30 -27.67
CA GLY A 159 -5.00 12.72 -28.45
C GLY A 159 -3.61 12.99 -27.87
N GLN A 160 -3.50 13.53 -26.66
CA GLN A 160 -2.21 13.78 -26.01
C GLN A 160 -1.62 12.50 -25.45
N LYS A 161 -0.36 12.23 -25.79
CA LYS A 161 0.38 11.04 -25.35
C LYS A 161 1.16 11.31 -24.07
N PHE A 162 1.12 10.35 -23.16
CA PHE A 162 1.84 10.38 -21.89
C PHE A 162 2.61 9.09 -21.70
N TYR A 163 3.80 9.15 -21.12
CA TYR A 163 4.46 7.98 -20.54
C TYR A 163 3.67 7.53 -19.30
N ASP A 164 3.30 6.26 -19.24
CA ASP A 164 2.55 5.69 -18.12
C ASP A 164 3.47 5.36 -16.93
N LEU A 165 3.51 6.24 -15.93
CA LEU A 165 4.21 6.03 -14.67
C LEU A 165 3.29 5.51 -13.57
N THR A 166 2.06 5.11 -13.91
CA THR A 166 1.07 4.56 -12.97
C THR A 166 1.19 3.06 -12.82
N GLY A 167 1.68 2.39 -13.87
CA GLY A 167 1.70 0.93 -14.00
C GLY A 167 0.33 0.31 -13.71
N SER A 168 -0.76 1.05 -13.95
CA SER A 168 -2.14 0.65 -13.60
C SER A 168 -2.23 0.06 -12.18
N TYR A 169 -1.64 0.76 -11.21
CA TYR A 169 -1.56 0.33 -9.79
C TYR A 169 -0.92 -1.05 -9.59
N GLY A 170 -0.01 -1.46 -10.47
CA GLY A 170 0.72 -2.71 -10.40
C GLY A 170 0.15 -3.82 -11.29
N VAL A 171 -0.94 -3.59 -12.02
CA VAL A 171 -1.46 -4.55 -13.02
C VAL A 171 -0.52 -4.62 -14.22
N ASN A 172 -0.08 -3.47 -14.73
CA ASN A 172 0.77 -3.38 -15.89
C ASN A 172 2.25 -3.63 -15.53
N VAL A 173 2.70 -4.87 -15.64
CA VAL A 173 4.10 -5.27 -15.46
C VAL A 173 4.85 -5.34 -16.79
N PHE A 174 4.23 -5.85 -17.84
CA PHE A 174 4.89 -6.18 -19.12
C PHE A 174 4.51 -5.25 -20.30
N GLY A 175 3.79 -4.15 -20.03
CA GLY A 175 3.31 -3.21 -21.05
C GLY A 175 1.88 -3.50 -21.50
N ALA A 176 1.18 -2.44 -21.96
CA ALA A 176 -0.24 -2.51 -22.30
C ALA A 176 -0.58 -3.58 -23.35
N ASP A 177 0.27 -3.73 -24.37
CA ASP A 177 0.01 -4.64 -25.48
C ASP A 177 0.13 -6.12 -25.08
N PHE A 178 0.96 -6.42 -24.07
CA PHE A 178 1.02 -7.75 -23.48
C PHE A 178 -0.36 -8.17 -22.91
N TYR A 179 -0.99 -7.30 -22.12
CA TYR A 179 -2.29 -7.60 -21.50
C TYR A 179 -3.44 -7.62 -22.51
N LYS A 180 -3.40 -6.79 -23.55
CA LYS A 180 -4.38 -6.89 -24.65
C LYS A 180 -4.36 -8.27 -25.31
N ARG A 181 -3.16 -8.81 -25.55
CA ARG A 181 -3.01 -10.17 -26.11
C ARG A 181 -3.52 -11.23 -25.15
N THR A 182 -3.08 -11.22 -23.89
CA THR A 182 -3.50 -12.22 -22.90
C THR A 182 -5.01 -12.21 -22.66
N MET A 183 -5.64 -11.02 -22.67
CA MET A 183 -7.10 -10.89 -22.58
C MET A 183 -7.79 -11.51 -23.80
N ALA A 184 -7.35 -11.20 -25.01
CA ALA A 184 -7.95 -11.69 -26.24
C ALA A 184 -7.80 -13.23 -26.36
N GLU A 185 -6.60 -13.75 -26.12
CA GLU A 185 -6.32 -15.18 -26.14
C GLU A 185 -7.13 -15.93 -25.06
N GLY A 186 -7.17 -15.39 -23.85
CA GLY A 186 -7.91 -15.99 -22.75
C GLY A 186 -9.41 -16.06 -22.98
N MET A 187 -9.99 -15.01 -23.56
CA MET A 187 -11.40 -15.02 -23.94
C MET A 187 -11.66 -16.04 -25.06
N ALA A 188 -10.80 -16.11 -26.08
CA ALA A 188 -10.94 -17.08 -27.17
C ALA A 188 -10.93 -18.53 -26.66
N ARG A 189 -10.08 -18.84 -25.66
CA ARG A 189 -9.99 -20.20 -25.05
C ARG A 189 -11.26 -20.63 -24.33
N THR A 190 -11.98 -19.69 -23.74
CA THR A 190 -13.09 -20.00 -22.81
C THR A 190 -14.45 -19.52 -23.29
N GLN A 191 -14.54 -18.87 -24.45
CA GLN A 191 -15.79 -18.28 -24.97
C GLN A 191 -16.92 -19.27 -25.15
N ALA A 192 -16.61 -20.53 -25.52
CA ALA A 192 -17.61 -21.58 -25.70
C ALA A 192 -18.34 -21.95 -24.40
N LEU A 193 -17.71 -21.74 -23.23
CA LEU A 193 -18.34 -21.97 -21.94
C LEU A 193 -19.21 -20.78 -21.51
N GLY A 194 -18.89 -19.57 -21.99
CA GLY A 194 -19.57 -18.34 -21.56
C GLY A 194 -19.47 -18.12 -20.05
N PRO A 195 -20.48 -17.53 -19.40
CA PRO A 195 -20.47 -17.22 -17.97
C PRO A 195 -20.99 -18.37 -17.10
N VAL A 196 -20.68 -19.64 -17.44
CA VAL A 196 -21.06 -20.79 -16.61
C VAL A 196 -20.20 -20.81 -15.36
N LEU A 197 -20.84 -20.63 -14.21
CA LEU A 197 -20.20 -20.52 -12.88
C LEU A 197 -20.60 -21.71 -12.00
N GLY A 198 -19.79 -21.99 -10.97
CA GLY A 198 -20.04 -23.12 -10.07
C GLY A 198 -19.34 -24.41 -10.47
N SER A 199 -19.09 -24.62 -11.77
CA SER A 199 -18.20 -25.62 -12.34
C SER A 199 -17.02 -24.95 -13.01
N TYR A 200 -15.99 -25.70 -13.38
CA TYR A 200 -14.72 -25.12 -13.83
C TYR A 200 -14.44 -25.47 -15.30
N HIS A 201 -13.83 -24.54 -16.02
CA HIS A 201 -13.17 -24.83 -17.29
C HIS A 201 -11.87 -25.61 -17.05
N PRO A 202 -11.44 -26.54 -17.93
CA PRO A 202 -10.18 -27.29 -17.75
C PRO A 202 -8.92 -26.47 -17.49
N VAL A 203 -8.82 -25.27 -18.04
CA VAL A 203 -7.67 -24.36 -17.79
C VAL A 203 -7.42 -24.06 -16.29
N VAL A 204 -8.43 -24.25 -15.44
CA VAL A 204 -8.30 -24.04 -13.99
C VAL A 204 -7.30 -25.02 -13.37
N ALA A 205 -7.29 -26.26 -13.84
CA ALA A 205 -6.35 -27.28 -13.37
C ALA A 205 -4.90 -26.92 -13.77
N ASP A 206 -4.70 -26.48 -15.02
CA ASP A 206 -3.39 -26.07 -15.52
C ASP A 206 -2.88 -24.84 -14.76
N ASN A 207 -3.75 -23.82 -14.58
CA ASN A 207 -3.43 -22.65 -13.79
C ASN A 207 -3.00 -23.01 -12.35
N ALA A 208 -3.75 -23.94 -11.71
CA ALA A 208 -3.41 -24.39 -10.37
C ALA A 208 -2.05 -25.10 -10.33
N ASN A 209 -1.73 -25.95 -11.28
CA ASN A 209 -0.45 -26.64 -11.36
C ASN A 209 0.72 -25.66 -11.56
N ARG A 210 0.58 -24.69 -12.48
CA ARG A 210 1.59 -23.63 -12.70
C ARG A 210 1.78 -22.75 -11.46
N LEU A 211 0.71 -22.36 -10.81
CA LEU A 211 0.76 -21.55 -9.58
C LEU A 211 1.41 -22.31 -8.41
N LYS A 212 1.18 -23.62 -8.30
CA LYS A 212 1.89 -24.47 -7.33
C LYS A 212 3.39 -24.51 -7.62
N ALA A 213 3.78 -24.65 -8.87
CA ALA A 213 5.19 -24.66 -9.27
C ALA A 213 5.86 -23.30 -8.97
N ILE A 214 5.19 -22.19 -9.30
CA ILE A 214 5.68 -20.81 -9.08
C ILE A 214 5.80 -20.50 -7.59
N SER A 215 4.78 -20.82 -6.80
CA SER A 215 4.75 -20.49 -5.36
C SER A 215 5.54 -21.47 -4.49
N GLY A 216 5.80 -22.69 -4.98
CA GLY A 216 6.37 -23.78 -4.19
C GLY A 216 5.43 -24.26 -3.07
N LEU A 217 4.09 -24.07 -3.24
CA LEU A 217 3.07 -24.39 -2.26
C LEU A 217 2.09 -25.44 -2.81
N ASP A 218 1.30 -26.07 -1.94
CA ASP A 218 0.59 -27.31 -2.26
C ASP A 218 -0.79 -27.11 -2.92
N GLU A 219 -1.51 -26.05 -2.53
CA GLU A 219 -2.91 -25.85 -2.90
C GLU A 219 -3.20 -24.41 -3.31
N VAL A 220 -4.24 -24.24 -4.14
CA VAL A 220 -4.64 -22.95 -4.73
C VAL A 220 -6.13 -22.69 -4.49
N SER A 221 -6.46 -21.42 -4.24
CA SER A 221 -7.85 -20.95 -4.14
C SER A 221 -8.01 -19.65 -4.92
N PHE A 222 -9.04 -19.60 -5.79
CA PHE A 222 -9.32 -18.46 -6.65
C PHE A 222 -10.38 -17.54 -6.05
N HIS A 223 -10.22 -16.23 -6.23
CA HIS A 223 -11.06 -15.14 -5.74
C HIS A 223 -11.17 -14.03 -6.79
N MET A 224 -12.09 -13.08 -6.60
CA MET A 224 -12.31 -11.99 -7.54
C MET A 224 -11.30 -10.84 -7.39
N SER A 225 -10.71 -10.67 -6.22
CA SER A 225 -9.81 -9.54 -5.95
C SER A 225 -8.70 -9.90 -4.96
N GLY A 226 -7.64 -9.10 -4.97
CA GLY A 226 -6.58 -9.22 -3.96
C GLY A 226 -7.09 -9.02 -2.54
N THR A 227 -8.09 -8.15 -2.31
CA THR A 227 -8.72 -7.98 -0.99
C THR A 227 -9.36 -9.27 -0.51
N GLU A 228 -10.13 -9.95 -1.36
CA GLU A 228 -10.74 -11.24 -1.01
C GLU A 228 -9.69 -12.33 -0.75
N ALA A 229 -8.63 -12.37 -1.56
CA ALA A 229 -7.54 -13.33 -1.35
C ALA A 229 -6.87 -13.11 0.01
N VAL A 230 -6.55 -11.88 0.39
CA VAL A 230 -5.99 -11.55 1.71
C VAL A 230 -6.97 -11.89 2.82
N MET A 231 -8.26 -11.57 2.68
CA MET A 231 -9.29 -11.93 3.65
C MET A 231 -9.36 -13.45 3.85
N GLN A 232 -9.32 -14.22 2.76
CA GLN A 232 -9.36 -15.67 2.82
C GLN A 232 -8.11 -16.25 3.50
N ALA A 233 -6.91 -15.75 3.16
CA ALA A 233 -5.67 -16.19 3.80
C ALA A 233 -5.70 -15.92 5.32
N VAL A 234 -6.19 -14.76 5.75
CA VAL A 234 -6.34 -14.42 7.18
C VAL A 234 -7.38 -15.32 7.86
N ARG A 235 -8.53 -15.58 7.20
CA ARG A 235 -9.57 -16.47 7.74
C ARG A 235 -9.03 -17.88 7.96
N LEU A 236 -8.28 -18.41 7.01
CA LEU A 236 -7.62 -19.73 7.12
C LEU A 236 -6.62 -19.74 8.28
N ALA A 237 -5.76 -18.72 8.39
CA ALA A 237 -4.82 -18.62 9.49
C ALA A 237 -5.50 -18.56 10.87
N ARG A 238 -6.59 -17.80 11.01
CA ARG A 238 -7.42 -17.77 12.23
C ARG A 238 -8.09 -19.12 12.51
N TYR A 239 -8.59 -19.78 11.48
CA TYR A 239 -9.22 -21.10 11.60
C TYR A 239 -8.25 -22.14 12.15
N HIS A 240 -7.04 -22.22 11.60
CA HIS A 240 -6.05 -23.21 12.01
C HIS A 240 -5.41 -22.90 13.36
N THR A 241 -5.08 -21.66 13.62
CA THR A 241 -4.43 -21.27 14.88
C THR A 241 -5.39 -21.12 16.06
N ARG A 242 -6.68 -20.96 15.81
CA ARG A 242 -7.70 -20.56 16.81
C ARG A 242 -7.35 -19.26 17.54
N ARG A 243 -6.50 -18.44 16.91
CA ARG A 243 -6.08 -17.14 17.44
C ARG A 243 -6.75 -16.03 16.63
N LYS A 244 -6.93 -14.85 17.24
CA LYS A 244 -7.75 -13.79 16.63
C LYS A 244 -6.94 -12.66 16.01
N ASN A 245 -5.78 -12.32 16.61
CA ASN A 245 -5.06 -11.13 16.20
C ASN A 245 -4.19 -11.40 14.97
N ILE A 246 -4.17 -10.42 14.08
CA ILE A 246 -3.23 -10.36 12.97
C ILE A 246 -2.17 -9.31 13.24
N VAL A 247 -0.98 -9.49 12.70
CA VAL A 247 0.07 -8.49 12.66
C VAL A 247 0.19 -8.00 11.22
N ARG A 248 0.23 -6.69 11.06
CA ARG A 248 0.60 -6.01 9.82
C ARG A 248 1.61 -4.92 10.13
N PHE A 249 2.29 -4.40 9.11
CA PHE A 249 3.28 -3.35 9.29
C PHE A 249 2.77 -2.01 8.81
N CYS A 250 3.31 -0.93 9.40
CA CYS A 250 2.90 0.43 9.08
C CYS A 250 3.21 0.76 7.61
N GLY A 251 2.27 1.40 6.92
CA GLY A 251 2.40 1.77 5.52
C GLY A 251 2.07 0.67 4.51
N ALA A 252 1.84 -0.59 4.93
CA ALA A 252 1.38 -1.63 4.02
C ALA A 252 -0.07 -1.41 3.60
N TYR A 253 -0.36 -1.71 2.33
CA TYR A 253 -1.71 -1.85 1.82
C TYR A 253 -2.00 -3.33 1.56
N HIS A 254 -3.08 -3.84 2.16
CA HIS A 254 -3.53 -5.23 2.07
C HIS A 254 -5.01 -5.35 1.65
N GLY A 255 -5.49 -4.40 0.87
CA GLY A 255 -6.92 -4.22 0.59
C GLY A 255 -7.59 -3.24 1.54
N TRP A 256 -8.90 -3.08 1.39
CA TRP A 256 -9.71 -2.06 2.09
C TRP A 256 -10.62 -2.65 3.18
N TRP A 257 -10.46 -3.91 3.51
CA TRP A 257 -11.14 -4.56 4.61
C TRP A 257 -10.70 -4.01 5.99
N GLU A 258 -11.62 -3.92 6.95
CA GLU A 258 -11.45 -3.22 8.25
C GLU A 258 -10.21 -3.63 9.03
N ASP A 259 -9.90 -4.94 9.11
CA ASP A 259 -8.76 -5.42 9.91
C ASP A 259 -7.41 -5.03 9.30
N VAL A 260 -7.36 -4.74 8.01
CA VAL A 260 -6.10 -4.43 7.30
C VAL A 260 -5.97 -2.96 6.88
N GLN A 261 -7.03 -2.17 6.97
CA GLN A 261 -7.02 -0.74 6.65
C GLN A 261 -7.14 0.13 7.91
N PRO A 262 -6.05 0.43 8.63
CA PRO A 262 -6.12 1.18 9.88
C PRO A 262 -6.22 2.71 9.71
N GLY A 263 -6.08 3.21 8.49
CA GLY A 263 -5.96 4.62 8.16
C GLY A 263 -7.27 5.42 8.24
N PRO A 264 -7.26 6.71 7.85
CA PRO A 264 -8.43 7.59 7.83
C PRO A 264 -9.57 7.05 6.95
N GLY A 265 -9.26 6.32 5.88
CA GLY A 265 -10.26 5.75 4.97
C GLY A 265 -11.13 4.64 5.58
N ASN A 266 -10.80 4.11 6.76
CA ASN A 266 -11.63 3.14 7.44
C ASN A 266 -12.48 3.83 8.52
N PRO A 267 -13.82 3.82 8.43
CA PRO A 267 -14.69 4.43 9.43
C PRO A 267 -14.62 3.75 10.80
N MET A 268 -14.28 2.45 10.83
CA MET A 268 -14.16 1.67 12.06
C MET A 268 -12.69 1.43 12.43
N PRO A 269 -12.33 1.48 13.72
CA PRO A 269 -11.00 1.12 14.14
C PRO A 269 -10.78 -0.40 14.01
N PRO A 270 -9.63 -0.87 13.52
CA PRO A 270 -9.31 -2.29 13.52
C PRO A 270 -9.36 -2.85 14.94
N ARG A 271 -10.05 -3.98 15.13
CA ARG A 271 -10.28 -4.55 16.48
C ARG A 271 -9.19 -5.55 16.86
N GLU A 272 -8.86 -6.43 15.95
CA GLU A 272 -8.00 -7.59 16.20
C GLU A 272 -6.73 -7.53 15.35
N THR A 273 -6.11 -6.35 15.33
CA THR A 273 -4.93 -6.07 14.51
C THR A 273 -3.87 -5.31 15.30
N TYR A 274 -2.64 -5.78 15.20
CA TYR A 274 -1.45 -5.06 15.65
C TYR A 274 -0.73 -4.48 14.44
N THR A 275 -0.68 -3.15 14.34
CA THR A 275 0.14 -2.45 13.35
C THR A 275 1.49 -2.15 13.98
N LEU A 276 2.53 -2.87 13.54
CA LEU A 276 3.88 -2.79 14.07
C LEU A 276 4.81 -2.04 13.10
N SER A 277 6.01 -1.78 13.56
CA SER A 277 7.11 -1.26 12.76
C SER A 277 7.78 -2.40 11.99
N ASP A 278 8.01 -2.20 10.69
CA ASP A 278 8.76 -3.13 9.84
C ASP A 278 10.27 -3.12 10.17
N MET A 279 11.01 -4.17 9.83
CA MET A 279 12.45 -4.35 10.11
C MET A 279 12.85 -4.08 11.58
N SER A 280 11.93 -4.20 12.51
CA SER A 280 12.17 -3.89 13.92
C SER A 280 12.36 -5.16 14.73
N GLU A 281 13.48 -5.27 15.47
CA GLU A 281 13.68 -6.33 16.46
C GLU A 281 12.59 -6.33 17.53
N ARG A 282 12.05 -5.15 17.87
CA ARG A 282 10.92 -5.05 18.81
C ARG A 282 9.66 -5.72 18.27
N SER A 283 9.45 -5.69 16.95
CA SER A 283 8.34 -6.41 16.30
C SER A 283 8.53 -7.92 16.45
N LEU A 284 9.73 -8.45 16.24
CA LEU A 284 10.03 -9.87 16.46
C LEU A 284 9.83 -10.26 17.92
N GLN A 285 10.21 -9.42 18.88
CA GLN A 285 9.96 -9.64 20.31
C GLN A 285 8.46 -9.70 20.65
N VAL A 286 7.63 -8.87 20.01
CA VAL A 286 6.17 -8.97 20.16
C VAL A 286 5.66 -10.32 19.68
N LEU A 287 6.12 -10.80 18.51
CA LEU A 287 5.74 -12.11 17.98
C LEU A 287 6.17 -13.26 18.90
N ARG A 288 7.39 -13.20 19.45
CA ARG A 288 7.90 -14.22 20.42
C ARG A 288 7.09 -14.24 21.72
N SER A 289 6.61 -13.10 22.20
CA SER A 289 6.00 -12.98 23.53
C SER A 289 4.48 -13.17 23.54
N ARG A 290 3.77 -12.87 22.45
CA ARG A 290 2.30 -12.95 22.41
C ARG A 290 1.81 -14.30 21.92
N LYS A 291 0.70 -14.75 22.52
CA LYS A 291 0.09 -16.07 22.21
C LYS A 291 -1.17 -15.96 21.34
N ASP A 292 -1.64 -14.74 21.08
CA ASP A 292 -2.93 -14.45 20.46
C ASP A 292 -2.83 -14.08 18.97
N ILE A 293 -1.64 -14.21 18.36
CA ILE A 293 -1.37 -13.85 16.96
C ILE A 293 -1.62 -15.07 16.06
N ALA A 294 -2.55 -14.93 15.12
CA ALA A 294 -2.89 -15.92 14.11
C ALA A 294 -1.90 -15.90 12.93
N CYS A 295 -1.61 -14.73 12.42
CA CYS A 295 -0.75 -14.55 11.26
C CYS A 295 -0.02 -13.21 11.26
N VAL A 296 1.01 -13.15 10.41
CA VAL A 296 1.70 -11.92 10.02
C VAL A 296 1.49 -11.70 8.53
N LEU A 297 0.99 -10.52 8.17
CA LEU A 297 0.87 -10.06 6.79
C LEU A 297 2.09 -9.21 6.42
N ILE A 298 2.78 -9.61 5.38
CA ILE A 298 3.92 -8.91 4.78
C ILE A 298 3.58 -8.49 3.36
N ASN A 299 3.76 -7.22 3.04
CA ASN A 299 3.91 -6.74 1.68
C ASN A 299 5.36 -6.26 1.52
N PRO A 300 6.23 -7.01 0.83
CA PRO A 300 7.66 -6.69 0.79
C PRO A 300 8.00 -5.34 0.15
N LEU A 301 7.09 -4.70 -0.55
CA LEU A 301 7.26 -3.33 -1.03
C LEU A 301 7.56 -2.33 0.10
N GLN A 302 7.19 -2.66 1.33
CA GLN A 302 7.49 -1.83 2.50
C GLN A 302 8.98 -1.67 2.77
N ALA A 303 9.82 -2.58 2.26
CA ALA A 303 11.27 -2.43 2.32
C ALA A 303 11.77 -1.10 1.74
N LEU A 304 11.05 -0.53 0.77
CA LEU A 304 11.34 0.77 0.19
C LEU A 304 11.03 1.95 1.15
N HIS A 305 10.21 1.71 2.17
CA HIS A 305 9.72 2.72 3.11
C HIS A 305 9.72 2.20 4.54
N THR A 306 10.87 1.79 5.05
CA THR A 306 10.93 1.25 6.39
C THR A 306 10.52 2.28 7.44
N ASN A 307 9.48 1.98 8.19
CA ASN A 307 8.98 2.57 9.45
C ASN A 307 8.95 4.09 9.63
N ALA A 308 10.04 4.79 9.31
CA ALA A 308 10.15 6.23 9.56
C ALA A 308 9.40 7.07 8.50
N ASN A 309 9.12 6.48 7.35
CA ASN A 309 8.70 7.18 6.15
C ASN A 309 7.52 6.51 5.43
N ALA A 310 6.69 5.76 6.18
CA ALA A 310 5.45 5.25 5.63
C ALA A 310 4.69 6.39 4.95
N PRO A 311 4.26 6.21 3.69
CA PRO A 311 3.59 7.27 2.96
C PRO A 311 2.30 7.64 3.69
N GLY A 312 2.24 8.85 4.21
CA GLY A 312 1.02 9.48 4.69
C GLY A 312 0.71 10.67 3.79
N ASP A 313 -0.52 11.11 3.76
CA ASP A 313 -0.95 12.27 2.96
C ASP A 313 -0.16 13.55 3.32
N SER A 314 0.39 13.61 4.53
CA SER A 314 1.26 14.71 4.98
C SER A 314 2.61 14.79 4.23
N THR A 315 3.03 13.75 3.54
CA THR A 315 4.29 13.77 2.77
C THR A 315 4.23 14.59 1.50
N LEU A 316 3.04 14.96 1.04
CA LEU A 316 2.87 15.90 -0.07
C LEU A 316 3.29 17.34 0.31
N VAL A 317 3.46 17.64 1.59
CA VAL A 317 3.64 19.02 2.09
C VAL A 317 5.03 19.29 2.64
N ASP A 318 5.78 18.27 3.01
CA ASP A 318 7.13 18.45 3.56
C ASP A 318 8.14 17.48 2.93
N SER A 319 9.42 17.80 3.09
CA SER A 319 10.53 16.97 2.62
C SER A 319 11.02 15.97 3.68
N SER A 320 10.18 15.61 4.66
CA SER A 320 10.57 14.66 5.70
C SER A 320 10.60 13.21 5.20
N ARG A 321 10.00 12.93 4.05
CA ARG A 321 9.99 11.61 3.43
C ARG A 321 11.41 11.23 3.03
N ARG A 322 11.80 10.02 3.40
CA ARG A 322 13.01 9.37 2.96
C ARG A 322 12.66 7.96 2.53
N ALA A 323 13.30 7.50 1.49
CA ALA A 323 13.22 6.12 1.05
C ALA A 323 14.64 5.61 0.83
N ALA A 324 14.88 4.40 1.25
CA ALA A 324 16.12 3.68 0.99
C ALA A 324 15.77 2.20 0.95
N TYR A 325 16.43 1.47 0.07
CA TYR A 325 16.26 0.05 -0.06
C TYR A 325 17.58 -0.68 0.11
N ASP A 326 17.62 -1.57 1.09
CA ASP A 326 18.72 -2.50 1.32
C ASP A 326 18.16 -3.92 1.27
N ARG A 327 18.39 -4.61 0.16
CA ARG A 327 17.91 -5.97 -0.10
C ARG A 327 18.47 -6.96 0.92
N ALA A 328 19.75 -6.86 1.25
CA ALA A 328 20.41 -7.81 2.13
C ALA A 328 19.88 -7.69 3.57
N ALA A 329 19.79 -6.46 4.08
CA ALA A 329 19.26 -6.20 5.42
C ALA A 329 17.78 -6.61 5.53
N TYR A 330 16.98 -6.33 4.50
CA TYR A 330 15.57 -6.72 4.51
C TYR A 330 15.40 -8.24 4.43
N THR A 331 16.20 -8.93 3.61
CA THR A 331 16.20 -10.40 3.52
C THR A 331 16.55 -11.04 4.85
N ALA A 332 17.61 -10.57 5.52
CA ALA A 332 17.99 -11.09 6.84
C ALA A 332 16.87 -10.92 7.87
N TRP A 333 16.18 -9.78 7.86
CA TRP A 333 15.03 -9.58 8.74
C TRP A 333 13.84 -10.48 8.38
N LEU A 334 13.55 -10.71 7.10
CA LEU A 334 12.50 -11.65 6.66
C LEU A 334 12.79 -13.08 7.07
N GLN A 335 14.06 -13.52 7.01
CA GLN A 335 14.50 -14.82 7.49
C GLN A 335 14.27 -14.96 9.00
N ALA A 336 14.65 -13.96 9.80
CA ALA A 336 14.37 -13.92 11.23
C ALA A 336 12.86 -13.93 11.53
N LEU A 337 12.06 -13.20 10.76
CA LEU A 337 10.60 -13.22 10.86
C LEU A 337 10.03 -14.62 10.55
N ARG A 338 10.51 -15.29 9.48
CA ARG A 338 10.11 -16.66 9.12
C ARG A 338 10.40 -17.62 10.27
N GLN A 339 11.60 -17.53 10.84
CA GLN A 339 11.99 -18.38 11.97
C GLN A 339 11.03 -18.20 13.16
N VAL A 340 10.79 -16.95 13.58
CA VAL A 340 9.88 -16.65 14.70
C VAL A 340 8.46 -17.15 14.41
N CYS A 341 7.95 -16.97 13.20
CA CYS A 341 6.63 -17.46 12.82
C CYS A 341 6.55 -18.98 12.95
N THR A 342 7.58 -19.71 12.49
CA THR A 342 7.67 -21.18 12.61
C THR A 342 7.68 -21.63 14.07
N GLU A 343 8.56 -21.05 14.90
CA GLU A 343 8.70 -21.38 16.33
C GLU A 343 7.42 -21.13 17.13
N ARG A 344 6.62 -20.13 16.70
CA ARG A 344 5.41 -19.71 17.42
C ARG A 344 4.12 -20.28 16.83
N GLY A 345 4.19 -21.05 15.74
CA GLY A 345 3.03 -21.52 15.00
C GLY A 345 2.12 -20.36 14.56
N ILE A 346 2.74 -19.32 14.00
CA ILE A 346 2.08 -18.14 13.41
C ILE A 346 2.17 -18.29 11.90
N ALA A 347 1.06 -18.18 11.19
CA ALA A 347 1.09 -18.21 9.73
C ALA A 347 1.82 -16.97 9.17
N LEU A 348 2.82 -17.18 8.35
CA LEU A 348 3.44 -16.11 7.57
C LEU A 348 2.73 -16.01 6.23
N ILE A 349 2.14 -14.85 5.95
CA ILE A 349 1.41 -14.56 4.71
C ILE A 349 2.18 -13.49 3.94
N PHE A 350 2.65 -13.84 2.74
CA PHE A 350 3.17 -12.86 1.80
C PHE A 350 2.03 -12.33 0.93
N ASP A 351 1.77 -11.04 1.04
CA ASP A 351 0.88 -10.34 0.13
C ASP A 351 1.68 -9.86 -1.09
N GLU A 352 1.64 -10.68 -2.13
CA GLU A 352 2.28 -10.43 -3.41
C GLU A 352 1.29 -9.92 -4.49
N VAL A 353 0.12 -9.45 -4.08
CA VAL A 353 -0.88 -8.89 -5.02
C VAL A 353 -0.28 -7.77 -5.88
N PHE A 354 0.66 -7.00 -5.33
CA PHE A 354 1.34 -5.92 -6.05
C PHE A 354 2.70 -6.33 -6.63
N LEU A 355 3.49 -7.11 -5.89
CA LEU A 355 4.87 -7.45 -6.24
C LEU A 355 5.02 -8.78 -6.99
N GLY A 356 4.01 -9.61 -6.98
CA GLY A 356 4.03 -10.87 -7.71
C GLY A 356 4.39 -10.65 -9.17
N PHE A 357 5.33 -11.42 -9.68
CA PHE A 357 5.85 -11.35 -11.06
C PHE A 357 6.56 -10.02 -11.43
N ARG A 358 6.79 -9.12 -10.49
CA ARG A 358 7.46 -7.85 -10.76
C ARG A 358 8.95 -7.87 -10.40
N LEU A 359 9.31 -8.52 -9.31
CA LEU A 359 10.69 -8.61 -8.85
C LEU A 359 11.44 -9.80 -9.45
N ALA A 360 10.73 -10.89 -9.66
CA ALA A 360 11.20 -12.13 -10.26
C ALA A 360 9.99 -12.92 -10.78
N ALA A 361 10.19 -13.86 -11.69
CA ALA A 361 9.13 -14.75 -12.19
C ALA A 361 8.47 -15.57 -11.06
N GLY A 362 9.23 -15.98 -10.05
CA GLY A 362 8.74 -16.64 -8.84
C GLY A 362 8.30 -15.69 -7.72
N GLY A 363 8.11 -14.40 -8.01
CA GLY A 363 7.63 -13.40 -7.07
C GLY A 363 8.64 -13.01 -5.99
N ALA A 364 8.12 -12.40 -4.91
CA ALA A 364 8.93 -11.93 -3.80
C ALA A 364 9.53 -13.09 -2.98
N GLN A 365 8.90 -14.24 -2.91
CA GLN A 365 9.48 -15.42 -2.26
C GLN A 365 10.81 -15.81 -2.92
N ALA A 366 10.83 -15.93 -4.25
CA ALA A 366 12.04 -16.25 -5.00
C ALA A 366 13.08 -15.12 -4.88
N TYR A 367 12.63 -13.87 -4.94
CA TYR A 367 13.51 -12.70 -4.89
C TYR A 367 14.26 -12.57 -3.56
N PHE A 368 13.60 -12.86 -2.42
CA PHE A 368 14.20 -12.80 -1.08
C PHE A 368 14.68 -14.16 -0.56
N GLY A 369 14.40 -15.25 -1.25
CA GLY A 369 14.75 -16.60 -0.76
C GLY A 369 14.05 -16.98 0.55
N VAL A 370 12.82 -16.50 0.76
CA VAL A 370 12.03 -16.76 1.99
C VAL A 370 10.66 -17.28 1.61
N GLN A 371 10.33 -18.50 2.07
CA GLN A 371 9.05 -19.13 1.81
C GLN A 371 8.01 -18.80 2.89
N ALA A 372 6.84 -18.35 2.48
CA ALA A 372 5.68 -18.13 3.32
C ALA A 372 4.86 -19.43 3.54
N ASP A 373 3.90 -19.39 4.45
CA ASP A 373 2.92 -20.46 4.63
C ASP A 373 1.73 -20.29 3.66
N LEU A 374 1.40 -19.02 3.37
CA LEU A 374 0.38 -18.60 2.42
C LEU A 374 0.91 -17.42 1.60
N VAL A 375 0.59 -17.38 0.32
CA VAL A 375 0.89 -16.25 -0.57
C VAL A 375 -0.38 -15.81 -1.25
N THR A 376 -0.60 -14.49 -1.34
CA THR A 376 -1.72 -13.95 -2.11
C THR A 376 -1.21 -13.27 -3.38
N TYR A 377 -1.78 -13.62 -4.52
CA TYR A 377 -1.53 -13.01 -5.81
C TYR A 377 -2.76 -12.28 -6.34
N GLY A 378 -2.58 -11.44 -7.33
CA GLY A 378 -3.66 -10.71 -8.00
C GLY A 378 -3.14 -9.82 -9.11
N LYS A 379 -3.87 -8.75 -9.43
CA LYS A 379 -3.45 -7.74 -10.41
C LYS A 379 -2.95 -8.37 -11.73
N THR A 380 -1.64 -8.31 -11.97
CA THR A 380 -0.99 -8.80 -13.20
C THR A 380 -1.34 -10.25 -13.55
N LEU A 381 -1.50 -11.11 -12.53
CA LEU A 381 -1.84 -12.53 -12.71
C LEU A 381 -3.18 -12.74 -13.45
N GLY A 382 -4.11 -11.81 -13.36
CA GLY A 382 -5.37 -11.87 -14.08
C GLY A 382 -5.26 -11.70 -15.59
N GLY A 383 -4.04 -11.49 -16.12
CA GLY A 383 -3.82 -11.27 -17.55
C GLY A 383 -4.58 -10.05 -18.09
N GLY A 384 -4.87 -9.05 -17.24
CA GLY A 384 -5.66 -7.84 -17.52
C GLY A 384 -7.04 -7.84 -16.87
N PHE A 385 -7.54 -8.97 -16.36
CA PHE A 385 -8.80 -9.06 -15.62
C PHE A 385 -8.61 -9.03 -14.09
N PRO A 386 -9.66 -8.65 -13.33
CA PRO A 386 -9.62 -8.68 -11.88
C PRO A 386 -9.54 -10.13 -11.37
N VAL A 387 -8.60 -10.37 -10.44
CA VAL A 387 -8.42 -11.68 -9.81
C VAL A 387 -7.75 -11.53 -8.44
N GLY A 388 -7.99 -12.49 -7.58
CA GLY A 388 -7.24 -12.78 -6.38
C GLY A 388 -6.99 -14.28 -6.27
N VAL A 389 -5.81 -14.67 -5.81
CA VAL A 389 -5.43 -16.07 -5.63
C VAL A 389 -4.75 -16.23 -4.30
N VAL A 390 -5.06 -17.30 -3.59
CA VAL A 390 -4.31 -17.76 -2.43
C VAL A 390 -3.61 -19.06 -2.80
N CYS A 391 -2.29 -19.10 -2.68
CA CYS A 391 -1.52 -20.34 -2.66
C CYS A 391 -1.08 -20.63 -1.23
N GLY A 392 -1.12 -21.89 -0.80
CA GLY A 392 -0.77 -22.22 0.58
C GLY A 392 -0.32 -23.67 0.76
N LYS A 393 0.40 -23.92 1.85
CA LYS A 393 0.69 -25.26 2.31
C LYS A 393 -0.63 -25.98 2.64
N ARG A 394 -0.70 -27.27 2.35
CA ARG A 394 -1.92 -28.07 2.53
C ARG A 394 -2.52 -27.93 3.93
N GLU A 395 -1.70 -27.94 4.95
CA GLU A 395 -2.13 -27.79 6.34
C GLU A 395 -2.87 -26.47 6.57
N TRP A 396 -2.46 -25.36 5.93
CA TRP A 396 -3.07 -24.04 6.09
C TRP A 396 -4.28 -23.83 5.14
N MET A 397 -4.38 -24.59 4.05
CA MET A 397 -5.47 -24.47 3.07
C MET A 397 -6.72 -25.28 3.42
N ARG A 398 -6.61 -26.19 4.38
CA ARG A 398 -7.72 -27.04 4.84
C ARG A 398 -8.86 -26.21 5.42
N ARG A 399 -10.10 -26.49 5.00
CA ARG A 399 -11.28 -25.68 5.32
C ARG A 399 -12.30 -26.38 6.20
N PHE A 400 -12.09 -27.63 6.54
CA PHE A 400 -12.98 -28.46 7.34
C PHE A 400 -12.19 -29.52 8.10
N ASP A 401 -12.81 -30.07 9.13
CA ASP A 401 -12.31 -31.23 9.88
C ASP A 401 -13.32 -32.37 9.71
N GLU A 402 -12.90 -33.46 9.08
CA GLU A 402 -13.77 -34.62 8.84
C GLU A 402 -14.34 -35.22 10.12
N LYS A 403 -13.61 -35.12 11.23
CA LYS A 403 -14.05 -35.60 12.54
C LYS A 403 -15.01 -34.62 13.23
N ARG A 404 -15.08 -33.38 12.74
CA ARG A 404 -15.93 -32.30 13.27
C ARG A 404 -16.61 -31.55 12.13
N PRO A 405 -17.63 -32.15 11.49
CA PRO A 405 -18.20 -31.66 10.23
C PRO A 405 -18.85 -30.27 10.34
N ALA A 406 -19.19 -29.82 11.55
CA ALA A 406 -19.67 -28.46 11.79
C ALA A 406 -18.54 -27.41 11.92
N ASP A 407 -17.30 -27.84 12.05
CA ASP A 407 -16.13 -26.96 12.18
C ASP A 407 -15.54 -26.67 10.79
N ILE A 408 -16.07 -25.64 10.14
CA ILE A 408 -15.74 -25.27 8.75
C ILE A 408 -15.26 -23.82 8.64
N CYS A 409 -14.39 -23.55 7.65
CA CYS A 409 -13.98 -22.23 7.21
C CYS A 409 -14.27 -22.06 5.72
N PHE A 410 -15.51 -21.78 5.36
CA PHE A 410 -15.94 -21.66 3.98
C PHE A 410 -16.26 -20.22 3.60
N ALA A 411 -15.75 -19.80 2.45
CA ALA A 411 -16.16 -18.59 1.75
C ALA A 411 -15.95 -18.80 0.24
N ARG A 412 -16.93 -18.42 -0.55
CA ARG A 412 -16.87 -18.48 -2.00
C ARG A 412 -17.66 -17.30 -2.58
N GLY A 413 -17.03 -16.53 -3.48
CA GLY A 413 -17.71 -15.54 -4.30
C GLY A 413 -18.33 -16.17 -5.55
N THR A 414 -19.40 -15.60 -6.06
CA THR A 414 -20.10 -16.08 -7.27
C THR A 414 -19.16 -16.19 -8.46
N PHE A 415 -18.29 -15.22 -8.68
CA PHE A 415 -17.41 -15.14 -9.84
C PHE A 415 -16.01 -15.74 -9.63
N ASN A 416 -15.79 -16.46 -8.54
CA ASN A 416 -14.52 -17.14 -8.34
C ASN A 416 -14.26 -18.14 -9.48
N ALA A 417 -13.06 -18.09 -10.05
CA ALA A 417 -12.67 -18.87 -11.22
C ALA A 417 -13.57 -18.64 -12.46
N HIS A 418 -13.96 -17.38 -12.70
CA HIS A 418 -14.70 -17.00 -13.91
C HIS A 418 -13.96 -17.44 -15.18
N PRO A 419 -14.61 -18.09 -16.16
CA PRO A 419 -13.94 -18.67 -17.32
C PRO A 419 -13.01 -17.72 -18.07
N ALA A 420 -13.46 -16.50 -18.41
CA ALA A 420 -12.62 -15.51 -19.11
C ALA A 420 -11.40 -15.09 -18.30
N VAL A 421 -11.53 -14.95 -16.97
CA VAL A 421 -10.41 -14.62 -16.06
C VAL A 421 -9.41 -15.78 -16.02
N MET A 422 -9.89 -17.01 -15.92
CA MET A 422 -9.04 -18.21 -15.91
C MET A 422 -8.33 -18.42 -17.26
N GLY A 423 -9.00 -18.13 -18.36
CA GLY A 423 -8.39 -18.16 -19.70
C GLY A 423 -7.28 -17.11 -19.84
N ALA A 424 -7.51 -15.88 -19.42
CA ALA A 424 -6.51 -14.84 -19.48
C ALA A 424 -5.33 -15.10 -18.53
N MET A 425 -5.58 -15.65 -17.35
CA MET A 425 -4.55 -16.14 -16.43
C MET A 425 -3.71 -17.24 -17.07
N SER A 426 -4.33 -18.20 -17.77
CA SER A 426 -3.61 -19.25 -18.49
C SER A 426 -2.69 -18.68 -19.56
N ALA A 427 -3.21 -17.75 -20.38
CA ALA A 427 -2.39 -17.06 -21.38
C ALA A 427 -1.23 -16.26 -20.73
N PHE A 428 -1.49 -15.59 -19.61
CA PHE A 428 -0.45 -14.88 -18.84
C PHE A 428 0.64 -15.85 -18.35
N LEU A 429 0.25 -16.94 -17.72
CA LEU A 429 1.18 -17.92 -17.15
C LEU A 429 2.03 -18.61 -18.23
N GLU A 430 1.44 -18.90 -19.41
CA GLU A 430 2.19 -19.42 -20.56
C GLU A 430 3.20 -18.39 -21.10
N GLN A 431 2.78 -17.14 -21.25
CA GLN A 431 3.68 -16.08 -21.67
C GLN A 431 4.84 -15.86 -20.66
N LEU A 432 4.56 -16.01 -19.36
CA LEU A 432 5.58 -15.89 -18.32
C LEU A 432 6.71 -16.91 -18.48
N GLU A 433 6.43 -18.09 -19.02
CA GLU A 433 7.39 -19.16 -19.24
C GLU A 433 8.23 -19.00 -20.52
N THR A 434 7.87 -18.05 -21.39
CA THR A 434 8.61 -17.84 -22.65
C THR A 434 10.01 -17.27 -22.41
N PRO A 435 11.00 -17.63 -23.25
CA PRO A 435 12.36 -17.10 -23.16
C PRO A 435 12.40 -15.56 -23.17
N GLU A 436 11.53 -14.92 -23.95
CA GLU A 436 11.44 -13.48 -24.09
C GLU A 436 11.07 -12.81 -22.76
N VAL A 437 10.08 -13.33 -22.04
CA VAL A 437 9.66 -12.80 -20.75
C VAL A 437 10.69 -13.15 -19.67
N GLN A 438 11.26 -14.36 -19.69
CA GLN A 438 12.31 -14.74 -18.75
C GLN A 438 13.57 -13.86 -18.90
N ALA A 439 13.92 -13.46 -20.13
CA ALA A 439 15.04 -12.54 -20.38
C ALA A 439 14.85 -11.15 -19.73
N ILE A 440 13.61 -10.69 -19.53
CA ILE A 440 13.32 -9.40 -18.87
C ILE A 440 13.89 -9.36 -17.44
N TYR A 441 13.88 -10.51 -16.75
CA TYR A 441 14.35 -10.61 -15.37
C TYR A 441 15.87 -10.65 -15.23
N GLN A 442 16.61 -10.91 -16.34
CA GLN A 442 18.06 -10.94 -16.31
C GLN A 442 18.62 -9.52 -16.09
N GLY A 443 19.43 -9.33 -15.06
CA GLY A 443 20.00 -8.03 -14.71
C GLY A 443 18.95 -6.97 -14.37
N LEU A 444 17.77 -7.37 -13.87
CA LEU A 444 16.65 -6.47 -13.63
C LEU A 444 16.97 -5.42 -12.57
N ASP A 445 17.51 -5.83 -11.43
CA ASP A 445 17.85 -4.92 -10.34
C ASP A 445 18.98 -3.96 -10.75
N GLU A 446 20.03 -4.47 -11.40
CA GLU A 446 21.16 -3.69 -11.90
C GLU A 446 20.69 -2.60 -12.86
N ARG A 447 19.82 -2.94 -13.80
CA ARG A 447 19.25 -2.00 -14.77
C ARG A 447 18.44 -0.89 -14.09
N TRP A 448 17.54 -1.26 -13.19
CA TRP A 448 16.73 -0.25 -12.51
C TRP A 448 17.50 0.57 -11.48
N ASN A 449 18.50 0.00 -10.84
CA ASN A 449 19.41 0.72 -9.95
C ASN A 449 20.29 1.72 -10.72
N ALA A 450 20.79 1.34 -11.90
CA ALA A 450 21.53 2.25 -12.77
C ALA A 450 20.64 3.43 -13.23
N ARG A 451 19.39 3.17 -13.61
CA ARG A 451 18.41 4.21 -13.97
C ARG A 451 18.11 5.15 -12.81
N ALA A 452 17.96 4.62 -11.58
CA ALA A 452 17.73 5.45 -10.40
C ALA A 452 18.96 6.30 -10.05
N ALA A 453 20.17 5.75 -10.19
CA ALA A 453 21.40 6.49 -10.01
C ALA A 453 21.54 7.62 -11.05
N LEU A 454 21.24 7.35 -12.31
CA LEU A 454 21.23 8.35 -13.39
C LEU A 454 20.20 9.46 -13.11
N PHE A 455 18.99 9.10 -12.68
CA PHE A 455 17.99 10.09 -12.29
C PHE A 455 18.52 11.00 -11.17
N ASN A 456 19.08 10.44 -10.11
CA ASN A 456 19.56 11.20 -8.96
C ASN A 456 20.74 12.12 -9.32
N SER A 457 21.71 11.64 -10.12
CA SER A 457 22.84 12.45 -10.58
C SER A 457 22.38 13.58 -11.53
N THR A 458 21.38 13.32 -12.38
CA THR A 458 20.82 14.34 -13.27
C THR A 458 20.08 15.42 -12.47
N MET A 459 19.23 15.02 -11.49
CA MET A 459 18.58 16.02 -10.62
C MET A 459 19.59 16.87 -9.86
N GLN A 460 20.66 16.27 -9.36
CA GLN A 460 21.74 16.98 -8.68
C GLN A 460 22.49 17.93 -9.61
N ALA A 461 22.84 17.50 -10.82
CA ALA A 461 23.54 18.34 -11.81
C ALA A 461 22.73 19.57 -12.22
N HIS A 462 21.40 19.48 -12.21
CA HIS A 462 20.51 20.60 -12.48
C HIS A 462 20.07 21.35 -11.20
N GLU A 463 20.64 21.03 -10.04
CA GLU A 463 20.29 21.62 -8.72
C GLU A 463 18.80 21.53 -8.39
N LEU A 464 18.13 20.46 -8.84
CA LEU A 464 16.71 20.24 -8.58
C LEU A 464 16.50 19.49 -7.26
N PRO A 465 15.54 19.91 -6.41
CA PRO A 465 15.38 19.37 -5.06
C PRO A 465 14.62 18.03 -5.06
N LEU A 466 15.01 17.10 -5.92
CA LEU A 466 14.37 15.80 -6.13
C LEU A 466 15.38 14.66 -5.99
N GLN A 467 14.95 13.58 -5.38
CA GLN A 467 15.65 12.30 -5.37
C GLN A 467 14.65 11.15 -5.51
N ALA A 468 15.14 10.01 -5.95
CA ALA A 468 14.38 8.76 -6.04
C ALA A 468 15.11 7.64 -5.30
N ALA A 469 14.34 6.75 -4.70
CA ALA A 469 14.78 5.41 -4.30
C ALA A 469 13.88 4.38 -4.98
N ASN A 470 14.42 3.21 -5.28
CA ASN A 470 13.73 2.18 -6.03
C ASN A 470 13.86 0.79 -5.40
N MET A 471 12.87 -0.03 -5.67
CA MET A 471 12.90 -1.48 -5.58
C MET A 471 12.54 -1.98 -6.98
N SER A 472 13.53 -2.40 -7.76
CA SER A 472 13.35 -2.68 -9.18
C SER A 472 12.60 -1.52 -9.87
N SER A 473 11.53 -1.77 -10.61
CA SER A 473 10.74 -0.80 -11.36
C SER A 473 9.73 0.02 -10.54
N VAL A 474 9.70 -0.16 -9.23
CA VAL A 474 8.86 0.64 -8.32
C VAL A 474 9.70 1.68 -7.62
N TRP A 475 9.39 2.94 -7.87
CA TRP A 475 10.16 4.07 -7.37
C TRP A 475 9.37 4.92 -6.40
N THR A 476 10.08 5.59 -5.52
CA THR A 476 9.55 6.65 -4.67
C THR A 476 10.37 7.90 -4.86
N LEU A 477 9.70 8.96 -5.26
CA LEU A 477 10.26 10.31 -5.26
C LEU A 477 10.18 10.91 -3.86
N PHE A 478 11.19 11.67 -3.50
CA PHE A 478 11.19 12.49 -2.30
C PHE A 478 11.94 13.80 -2.56
N TYR A 479 11.63 14.80 -1.74
CA TYR A 479 12.16 16.14 -1.90
C TYR A 479 13.30 16.37 -0.93
N THR A 480 14.36 17.04 -1.39
CA THR A 480 15.53 17.39 -0.56
C THR A 480 15.37 18.74 0.13
N GLN A 481 14.45 19.57 -0.35
CA GLN A 481 14.16 20.90 0.18
C GLN A 481 12.75 20.96 0.79
N PRO A 482 12.58 21.55 2.00
CA PRO A 482 11.27 21.80 2.58
C PRO A 482 10.45 22.78 1.74
N SER A 483 9.19 22.42 1.42
CA SER A 483 8.26 23.32 0.73
C SER A 483 6.80 22.90 1.00
N ARG A 484 5.91 23.87 1.07
CA ARG A 484 4.47 23.64 1.13
C ARG A 484 3.86 23.37 -0.26
N TYR A 485 4.63 23.52 -1.33
CA TYR A 485 4.18 23.44 -2.72
C TYR A 485 4.74 22.24 -3.49
N ASN A 486 5.43 21.31 -2.83
CA ASN A 486 5.99 20.12 -3.49
C ASN A 486 4.95 19.34 -4.34
N TRP A 487 3.68 19.37 -3.92
CA TRP A 487 2.56 18.76 -4.62
C TRP A 487 2.27 19.38 -6.01
N MET A 488 2.74 20.61 -6.29
CA MET A 488 2.60 21.24 -7.60
C MET A 488 3.31 20.47 -8.71
N LEU A 489 4.41 19.77 -8.39
CA LEU A 489 5.19 19.03 -9.37
C LEU A 489 4.33 18.05 -10.22
N GLN A 490 3.29 17.45 -9.66
CA GLN A 490 2.41 16.55 -10.39
C GLN A 490 1.75 17.20 -11.62
N TYR A 491 1.46 18.50 -11.57
CA TYR A 491 0.85 19.23 -12.67
C TYR A 491 1.86 19.58 -13.77
N TYR A 492 3.08 19.93 -13.37
CA TYR A 492 4.18 20.15 -14.31
C TYR A 492 4.59 18.86 -15.02
N LEU A 493 4.67 17.75 -14.29
CA LEU A 493 4.93 16.44 -14.90
C LEU A 493 3.85 16.08 -15.91
N ARG A 494 2.58 16.33 -15.59
CA ARG A 494 1.48 16.11 -16.53
C ARG A 494 1.55 17.03 -17.75
N LEU A 495 1.89 18.31 -17.56
CA LEU A 495 2.11 19.27 -18.66
C LEU A 495 3.16 18.75 -19.65
N HIS A 496 4.21 18.11 -19.15
CA HIS A 496 5.28 17.55 -19.95
C HIS A 496 5.04 16.11 -20.43
N GLY A 497 3.82 15.59 -20.29
CA GLY A 497 3.42 14.29 -20.85
C GLY A 497 3.83 13.09 -20.01
N LEU A 498 3.81 13.21 -18.68
CA LEU A 498 3.99 12.11 -17.73
C LEU A 498 2.67 11.84 -17.00
N ALA A 499 2.15 10.61 -17.12
CA ALA A 499 0.96 10.17 -16.41
C ALA A 499 1.34 9.60 -15.04
N LEU A 500 0.84 10.23 -13.99
CA LEU A 500 1.04 9.80 -12.60
C LEU A 500 -0.24 9.19 -12.04
N SER A 501 -0.10 8.36 -11.02
CA SER A 501 -1.24 7.91 -10.23
C SER A 501 -1.98 9.11 -9.60
N TRP A 502 -3.27 8.93 -9.32
CA TRP A 502 -4.16 10.02 -8.91
C TRP A 502 -3.75 10.75 -7.62
N VAL A 503 -2.99 10.12 -6.75
CA VAL A 503 -2.68 10.66 -5.41
C VAL A 503 -1.40 11.50 -5.39
N GLY A 504 -0.68 11.70 -6.48
CA GLY A 504 0.56 12.49 -6.47
C GLY A 504 1.53 12.15 -5.33
N THR A 505 1.54 10.88 -4.87
CA THR A 505 2.31 10.43 -3.70
C THR A 505 3.82 10.39 -3.93
N GLY A 506 4.26 10.70 -5.15
CA GLY A 506 5.64 10.51 -5.58
C GLY A 506 6.00 9.03 -5.78
N ARG A 507 5.03 8.14 -5.90
CA ARG A 507 5.27 6.76 -6.31
C ARG A 507 5.15 6.65 -7.81
N LEU A 508 6.20 6.12 -8.45
CA LEU A 508 6.24 5.81 -9.87
C LEU A 508 6.31 4.29 -10.03
N ILE A 509 5.51 3.76 -10.93
CA ILE A 509 5.42 2.31 -11.18
C ILE A 509 5.65 2.10 -12.67
N PHE A 510 6.89 1.79 -13.02
CA PHE A 510 7.24 1.50 -14.41
C PHE A 510 6.85 0.07 -14.76
N SER A 511 6.39 -0.15 -15.99
CA SER A 511 6.35 -1.49 -16.56
C SER A 511 7.76 -1.92 -16.97
N LEU A 512 7.99 -3.24 -17.06
CA LEU A 512 9.33 -3.77 -17.30
C LEU A 512 9.79 -3.65 -18.76
N ASN A 513 8.88 -3.28 -19.66
CA ASN A 513 9.16 -3.09 -21.09
C ASN A 513 9.66 -1.68 -21.47
N TYR A 514 9.94 -0.80 -20.49
CA TYR A 514 10.59 0.47 -20.77
C TYR A 514 11.99 0.23 -21.36
N SER A 515 12.25 0.73 -22.57
CA SER A 515 13.59 0.79 -23.14
C SER A 515 14.45 1.86 -22.46
N ASP A 516 15.75 1.87 -22.73
CA ASP A 516 16.62 2.94 -22.22
C ASP A 516 16.28 4.29 -22.85
N ALA A 517 15.88 4.29 -24.14
CA ALA A 517 15.41 5.50 -24.82
C ALA A 517 14.12 6.06 -24.20
N ASP A 518 13.16 5.19 -23.84
CA ASP A 518 11.94 5.61 -23.14
C ASP A 518 12.27 6.21 -21.77
N PHE A 519 13.19 5.57 -21.04
CA PHE A 519 13.61 6.06 -19.74
C PHE A 519 14.32 7.41 -19.84
N GLU A 520 15.21 7.58 -20.82
CA GLU A 520 15.88 8.86 -21.05
C GLU A 520 14.88 9.97 -21.39
N ALA A 521 13.91 9.69 -22.26
CA ALA A 521 12.84 10.64 -22.55
C ALA A 521 12.01 11.02 -21.32
N VAL A 522 11.71 10.06 -20.43
CA VAL A 522 11.06 10.33 -19.15
C VAL A 522 11.93 11.21 -18.26
N LEU A 523 13.24 10.93 -18.17
CA LEU A 523 14.19 11.71 -17.38
C LEU A 523 14.27 13.17 -17.85
N GLN A 524 14.36 13.39 -19.17
CA GLN A 524 14.36 14.75 -19.75
C GLN A 524 13.07 15.50 -19.43
N LYS A 525 11.92 14.83 -19.50
CA LYS A 525 10.62 15.41 -19.11
C LYS A 525 10.55 15.78 -17.63
N PHE A 526 11.16 14.99 -16.76
CA PHE A 526 11.31 15.33 -15.34
C PHE A 526 12.15 16.59 -15.13
N VAL A 527 13.29 16.69 -15.83
CA VAL A 527 14.16 17.89 -15.77
C VAL A 527 13.39 19.13 -16.19
N LEU A 528 12.73 19.09 -17.37
CA LEU A 528 11.96 20.22 -17.87
C LEU A 528 10.82 20.64 -16.92
N ALA A 529 10.06 19.68 -16.41
CA ALA A 529 8.97 19.94 -15.48
C ALA A 529 9.48 20.57 -14.16
N ALA A 530 10.55 20.04 -13.61
CA ALA A 530 11.12 20.52 -12.36
C ALA A 530 11.80 21.91 -12.52
N GLN A 531 12.50 22.14 -13.63
CA GLN A 531 13.09 23.44 -13.96
C GLN A 531 11.99 24.51 -14.11
N GLN A 532 10.92 24.20 -14.85
CA GLN A 532 9.80 25.13 -15.01
C GLN A 532 9.15 25.43 -13.65
N MET A 533 8.87 24.42 -12.83
CA MET A 533 8.30 24.61 -11.49
C MET A 533 9.20 25.50 -10.60
N ARG A 534 10.54 25.35 -10.69
CA ARG A 534 11.49 26.20 -9.98
C ARG A 534 11.47 27.63 -10.52
N GLN A 535 11.50 27.81 -11.84
CA GLN A 535 11.43 29.12 -12.51
C GLN A 535 10.14 29.86 -12.16
N ASP A 536 9.03 29.15 -11.98
CA ASP A 536 7.74 29.70 -11.60
C ASP A 536 7.64 30.02 -10.08
N GLY A 537 8.74 29.93 -9.32
CA GLY A 537 8.86 30.35 -7.92
C GLY A 537 8.30 29.37 -6.89
N TRP A 538 7.81 28.16 -7.29
CA TRP A 538 7.20 27.21 -6.34
C TRP A 538 8.17 26.57 -5.35
N TRP A 539 9.46 26.56 -5.66
CA TRP A 539 10.53 26.12 -4.77
C TRP A 539 11.36 27.28 -4.22
N TRP A 540 10.78 28.49 -4.15
CA TRP A 540 11.36 29.54 -3.33
C TRP A 540 11.55 29.05 -1.90
N HIS A 541 12.70 29.38 -1.30
CA HIS A 541 13.08 28.88 0.02
C HIS A 541 13.80 29.97 0.81
N ALA A 542 13.46 30.06 2.09
CA ALA A 542 14.20 30.85 3.06
C ALA A 542 14.84 29.93 4.11
N PRO A 543 16.02 30.28 4.69
CA PRO A 543 16.75 29.39 5.60
C PRO A 543 15.96 28.93 6.84
N GLU A 544 15.00 29.71 7.30
CA GLU A 544 14.12 29.40 8.43
C GLU A 544 12.99 28.42 8.11
N ILE A 545 12.75 28.14 6.84
CA ILE A 545 11.75 27.18 6.40
C ILE A 545 12.31 25.76 6.56
N THR A 546 11.84 25.07 7.57
CA THR A 546 12.21 23.69 7.88
C THR A 546 10.96 22.83 7.92
N ASN A 547 11.09 21.50 7.82
CA ASN A 547 9.98 20.57 8.02
C ASN A 547 9.30 20.77 9.38
N LYS A 548 10.05 21.19 10.41
CA LYS A 548 9.51 21.47 11.74
C LYS A 548 8.69 22.76 11.75
N SER A 549 9.17 23.83 11.10
CA SER A 549 8.43 25.09 11.00
C SER A 549 7.15 24.94 10.20
N ILE A 550 7.18 24.20 9.07
CA ILE A 550 6.00 23.89 8.26
C ILE A 550 4.95 23.14 9.10
N ARG A 551 5.33 22.08 9.81
CA ARG A 551 4.39 21.32 10.66
C ARG A 551 3.79 22.16 11.78
N ARG A 552 4.59 23.01 12.42
CA ARG A 552 4.10 23.94 13.46
C ARG A 552 3.10 24.94 12.89
N ARG A 553 3.37 25.46 11.69
CA ARG A 553 2.48 26.40 11.03
C ARG A 553 1.15 25.74 10.64
N ILE A 554 1.18 24.55 10.04
CA ILE A 554 -0.04 23.77 9.73
C ILE A 554 -0.84 23.48 11.00
N LEU A 555 -0.19 23.08 12.09
CA LEU A 555 -0.86 22.85 13.37
C LEU A 555 -1.54 24.11 13.90
N LYS A 556 -0.85 25.25 13.85
CA LYS A 556 -1.40 26.55 14.26
C LYS A 556 -2.62 26.94 13.40
N GLU A 557 -2.50 26.82 12.08
CA GLU A 557 -3.60 27.06 11.15
C GLU A 557 -4.81 26.17 11.46
N THR A 558 -4.60 24.88 11.74
CA THR A 558 -5.67 23.92 12.05
C THR A 558 -6.38 24.20 13.39
N LEU A 559 -5.68 24.77 14.37
CA LEU A 559 -6.25 24.98 15.72
C LEU A 559 -6.88 26.37 15.91
N PHE A 560 -6.49 27.37 15.13
CA PHE A 560 -6.83 28.77 15.38
C PHE A 560 -7.54 29.46 14.19
N ARG A 561 -7.93 28.69 13.18
CA ARG A 561 -8.84 29.10 12.11
C ARG A 561 -10.16 28.32 12.21
#